data_848ca8cf6c8338d624a8c8d14063d771
#
_entry.id   848ca8cf6c8338d624a8c8d14063d771
#
_cell.length_a   1.000
_cell.length_b   1.000
_cell.length_c   1.000
_cell.angle_alpha   90.00
_cell.angle_beta   90.00
_cell.angle_gamma   90.00
#
_symmetry.space_group_name_H-M   'P 1'
#
loop_
_entity.id
_entity.type
_entity.pdbx_description
1 polymer ?
#
loop_
_entity_poly.entity_id
_entity_poly.type
_entity_poly.pdbx_seq_one_letter_code
_entity_poly.pdbx_strand_id
1 'polypeptide(L)'
;MTVLSLLGLDDINVDDYDIISITNADEHEYLDKYLDASIIGTRALSSVLVVGKEAGNGIRVTTKNISYCTEGMYRNALLTAGIEDADITVAGPFSISGTAALVGAIKAYETMTGEEVSDANLDAANDELVLTGKLVEEIGDSEKAEDLIALVKKEVAENNLTSAEDIQNVIEQACEELDIHLSADNKQQIAGLMKKIEGLLSLIHI
;
A
#
# COMPACT_ATOMS: atom_id res chain seq x y z
N MET A 1 -25.27 -7.43 -7.60
CA MET A 1 -24.48 -7.65 -6.37
C MET A 1 -24.16 -6.25 -5.84
N THR A 2 -24.49 -5.96 -4.58
CA THR A 2 -24.17 -4.66 -3.96
C THR A 2 -22.72 -4.64 -3.48
N VAL A 3 -22.16 -3.46 -3.21
CA VAL A 3 -20.80 -3.38 -2.62
C VAL A 3 -20.76 -4.04 -1.26
N LEU A 4 -21.82 -3.93 -0.46
CA LEU A 4 -21.93 -4.64 0.83
C LEU A 4 -21.81 -6.14 0.67
N SER A 5 -22.48 -6.74 -0.33
CA SER A 5 -22.35 -8.16 -0.66
C SER A 5 -20.91 -8.53 -1.06
N LEU A 6 -20.21 -7.66 -1.80
CA LEU A 6 -18.81 -7.87 -2.13
C LEU A 6 -17.89 -7.82 -0.90
N LEU A 7 -18.23 -7.01 0.09
CA LEU A 7 -17.52 -6.94 1.37
C LEU A 7 -17.88 -8.07 2.34
N GLY A 8 -18.85 -8.92 1.99
CA GLY A 8 -19.34 -10.00 2.88
C GLY A 8 -20.31 -9.53 3.96
N LEU A 9 -20.99 -8.42 3.72
CA LEU A 9 -21.83 -7.70 4.66
C LEU A 9 -23.34 -7.76 4.25
N ASP A 10 -23.81 -8.90 3.73
CA ASP A 10 -25.18 -9.02 3.20
C ASP A 10 -26.29 -8.91 4.26
N ASP A 11 -26.02 -9.44 5.46
CA ASP A 11 -27.03 -9.59 6.54
C ASP A 11 -26.69 -8.78 7.78
N ILE A 12 -25.91 -7.71 7.65
CA ILE A 12 -25.47 -6.91 8.79
C ILE A 12 -26.31 -5.64 8.96
N ASN A 13 -26.38 -5.18 10.20
CA ASN A 13 -26.83 -3.83 10.48
C ASN A 13 -25.64 -2.87 10.26
N VAL A 14 -25.76 -1.96 9.31
CA VAL A 14 -24.71 -0.98 8.98
C VAL A 14 -24.39 -0.06 10.16
N ASP A 15 -25.35 0.12 11.09
CA ASP A 15 -25.17 0.91 12.31
C ASP A 15 -24.17 0.29 13.31
N ASP A 16 -23.79 -0.97 13.12
CA ASP A 16 -22.78 -1.65 13.94
C ASP A 16 -21.34 -1.38 13.48
N TYR A 17 -21.16 -0.56 12.46
CA TYR A 17 -19.87 -0.23 11.86
C TYR A 17 -19.59 1.27 11.89
N ASP A 18 -18.32 1.64 12.13
CA ASP A 18 -17.86 2.98 11.89
C ASP A 18 -17.69 3.21 10.38
N ILE A 19 -18.41 4.18 9.83
CA ILE A 19 -18.41 4.48 8.41
C ILE A 19 -17.68 5.79 8.17
N ILE A 20 -16.61 5.71 7.38
CA ILE A 20 -15.82 6.86 6.96
C ILE A 20 -15.97 7.04 5.46
N SER A 21 -16.16 8.27 5.02
CA SER A 21 -16.24 8.61 3.61
C SER A 21 -14.97 9.33 3.17
N ILE A 22 -14.31 8.77 2.16
CA ILE A 22 -13.19 9.39 1.46
C ILE A 22 -13.71 9.98 0.15
N THR A 23 -13.46 11.25 -0.06
CA THR A 23 -13.85 11.93 -1.30
C THR A 23 -12.75 11.85 -2.36
N ASN A 24 -13.11 12.13 -3.62
CA ASN A 24 -12.09 12.22 -4.67
C ASN A 24 -11.12 13.39 -4.42
N ALA A 25 -11.55 14.45 -3.73
CA ALA A 25 -10.65 15.53 -3.33
C ALA A 25 -9.59 15.05 -2.33
N ASP A 26 -9.97 14.23 -1.34
CA ASP A 26 -9.04 13.62 -0.40
C ASP A 26 -8.06 12.70 -1.14
N GLU A 27 -8.54 11.89 -2.10
CA GLU A 27 -7.70 11.03 -2.91
C GLU A 27 -6.65 11.82 -3.70
N HIS A 28 -7.06 12.91 -4.33
CA HIS A 28 -6.16 13.81 -5.06
C HIS A 28 -5.13 14.48 -4.13
N GLU A 29 -5.52 14.90 -2.93
CA GLU A 29 -4.61 15.50 -1.95
C GLU A 29 -3.43 14.58 -1.63
N TYR A 30 -3.68 13.28 -1.50
CA TYR A 30 -2.65 12.31 -1.16
C TYR A 30 -1.88 11.75 -2.37
N LEU A 31 -2.49 11.67 -3.55
CA LEU A 31 -1.93 10.91 -4.67
C LEU A 31 -1.48 11.74 -5.87
N ASP A 32 -1.92 13.02 -6.03
CA ASP A 32 -1.59 13.85 -7.19
C ASP A 32 -0.08 14.03 -7.46
N LYS A 33 0.73 13.96 -6.41
CA LYS A 33 2.18 14.06 -6.54
C LYS A 33 2.86 12.78 -7.03
N TYR A 34 2.14 11.66 -7.06
CA TYR A 34 2.67 10.34 -7.41
C TYR A 34 2.04 9.74 -8.65
N LEU A 35 0.73 9.94 -8.86
CA LEU A 35 -0.06 9.31 -9.91
C LEU A 35 -0.60 10.32 -10.90
N ASP A 36 -0.66 9.89 -12.17
CA ASP A 36 -1.40 10.63 -13.17
C ASP A 36 -2.90 10.68 -12.83
N ALA A 37 -3.53 11.83 -13.04
CA ALA A 37 -4.95 12.02 -12.76
C ALA A 37 -5.86 11.04 -13.52
N SER A 38 -5.39 10.44 -14.61
CA SER A 38 -6.13 9.41 -15.35
C SER A 38 -6.22 8.07 -14.59
N ILE A 39 -5.28 7.79 -13.69
CA ILE A 39 -5.28 6.59 -12.82
C ILE A 39 -6.14 6.85 -11.59
N ILE A 40 -6.01 8.01 -10.96
CA ILE A 40 -6.84 8.42 -9.82
C ILE A 40 -8.31 8.51 -10.26
N GLY A 41 -8.55 9.15 -11.39
CA GLY A 41 -9.89 9.34 -11.94
C GLY A 41 -10.61 10.54 -11.32
N THR A 42 -11.92 10.59 -11.52
CA THR A 42 -12.77 11.74 -11.12
C THR A 42 -13.73 11.42 -9.97
N ARG A 43 -13.68 10.21 -9.43
CA ARG A 43 -14.58 9.73 -8.37
C ARG A 43 -13.90 8.66 -7.53
N ALA A 44 -13.93 8.81 -6.22
CA ALA A 44 -13.57 7.75 -5.27
C ALA A 44 -14.76 6.78 -5.18
N LEU A 45 -14.63 5.57 -5.74
CA LEU A 45 -15.71 4.58 -5.85
C LEU A 45 -15.39 3.26 -5.14
N SER A 46 -14.14 3.05 -4.73
CA SER A 46 -13.77 1.87 -3.97
C SER A 46 -14.33 1.95 -2.55
N SER A 47 -14.70 0.80 -2.02
CA SER A 47 -15.07 0.64 -0.63
C SER A 47 -14.10 -0.33 0.02
N VAL A 48 -13.75 -0.07 1.26
CA VAL A 48 -12.84 -0.92 2.03
C VAL A 48 -13.48 -1.28 3.37
N LEU A 49 -13.36 -2.55 3.75
CA LEU A 49 -13.67 -3.06 5.08
C LEU A 49 -12.35 -3.37 5.77
N VAL A 50 -12.16 -2.80 6.95
CA VAL A 50 -10.99 -3.06 7.81
C VAL A 50 -11.49 -3.76 9.08
N VAL A 51 -10.90 -4.91 9.38
CA VAL A 51 -11.19 -5.69 10.59
C VAL A 51 -9.88 -5.90 11.33
N GLY A 52 -9.71 -5.23 12.45
CA GLY A 52 -8.52 -5.38 13.31
C GLY A 52 -8.37 -6.81 13.81
N LYS A 53 -7.15 -7.26 13.97
CA LYS A 53 -6.76 -8.58 14.44
C LYS A 53 -5.88 -8.50 15.68
N GLU A 54 -5.71 -9.63 16.33
CA GLU A 54 -4.76 -9.76 17.44
C GLU A 54 -3.32 -9.66 16.92
N ALA A 55 -2.42 -9.12 17.74
CA ALA A 55 -1.01 -8.97 17.41
C ALA A 55 -0.37 -10.28 16.90
N GLY A 56 0.34 -10.19 15.79
CA GLY A 56 1.02 -11.30 15.12
C GLY A 56 0.17 -12.04 14.09
N ASN A 57 -1.06 -11.62 13.80
CA ASN A 57 -1.85 -12.19 12.70
C ASN A 57 -1.38 -11.74 11.32
N GLY A 58 -0.73 -10.59 11.24
CA GLY A 58 -0.32 -9.97 9.99
C GLY A 58 -1.48 -9.36 9.20
N ILE A 59 -1.14 -8.78 8.06
CA ILE A 59 -2.13 -8.19 7.14
C ILE A 59 -2.55 -9.22 6.09
N ARG A 60 -3.87 -9.38 5.93
CA ARG A 60 -4.48 -10.07 4.80
C ARG A 60 -5.31 -9.09 4.00
N VAL A 61 -5.09 -9.08 2.70
CA VAL A 61 -5.86 -8.25 1.78
C VAL A 61 -6.60 -9.15 0.79
N THR A 62 -7.83 -8.78 0.49
CA THR A 62 -8.63 -9.39 -0.58
C THR A 62 -9.22 -8.29 -1.43
N THR A 63 -9.13 -8.42 -2.74
CA THR A 63 -9.66 -7.44 -3.69
C THR A 63 -10.80 -8.02 -4.53
N LYS A 64 -11.82 -7.19 -4.82
CA LYS A 64 -12.95 -7.54 -5.69
C LYS A 64 -13.25 -6.40 -6.64
N ASN A 65 -13.17 -6.67 -7.94
CA ASN A 65 -13.34 -5.67 -9.00
C ASN A 65 -12.31 -4.51 -8.92
N ILE A 66 -11.11 -4.80 -8.49
CA ILE A 66 -9.98 -3.87 -8.50
C ILE A 66 -9.02 -4.30 -9.61
N SER A 67 -8.60 -3.35 -10.45
CA SER A 67 -7.83 -3.65 -11.67
C SER A 67 -6.39 -3.11 -11.66
N TYR A 68 -6.07 -2.16 -10.80
CA TYR A 68 -4.73 -1.58 -10.73
C TYR A 68 -4.01 -1.98 -9.45
N CYS A 69 -4.58 -1.70 -8.27
CA CYS A 69 -3.97 -2.06 -7.01
C CYS A 69 -4.17 -3.55 -6.71
N THR A 70 -3.10 -4.29 -6.54
CA THR A 70 -3.13 -5.70 -6.17
C THR A 70 -3.21 -5.89 -4.66
N GLU A 71 -3.45 -7.12 -4.21
CA GLU A 71 -3.47 -7.47 -2.79
C GLU A 71 -2.10 -7.24 -2.14
N GLY A 72 -1.02 -7.57 -2.84
CA GLY A 72 0.35 -7.35 -2.36
C GLY A 72 0.74 -5.88 -2.31
N MET A 73 0.33 -5.07 -3.29
CA MET A 73 0.53 -3.62 -3.27
C MET A 73 -0.10 -2.98 -2.02
N TYR A 74 -1.36 -3.32 -1.72
CA TYR A 74 -2.01 -2.85 -0.49
C TYR A 74 -1.30 -3.33 0.77
N ARG A 75 -0.98 -4.63 0.86
CA ARG A 75 -0.31 -5.21 2.02
C ARG A 75 1.02 -4.50 2.31
N ASN A 76 1.85 -4.33 1.29
CA ASN A 76 3.15 -3.69 1.44
C ASN A 76 3.04 -2.23 1.88
N ALA A 77 2.13 -1.46 1.26
CA ALA A 77 1.90 -0.06 1.60
C ALA A 77 1.30 0.12 3.00
N LEU A 78 0.38 -0.76 3.41
CA LEU A 78 -0.23 -0.70 4.74
C LEU A 78 0.80 -1.01 5.85
N LEU A 79 1.69 -1.98 5.62
CA LEU A 79 2.83 -2.22 6.52
C LEU A 79 3.74 -0.99 6.65
N THR A 80 3.99 -0.29 5.56
CA THR A 80 4.77 0.97 5.58
C THR A 80 4.02 2.09 6.29
N ALA A 81 2.69 2.09 6.25
CA ALA A 81 1.87 2.99 7.06
C ALA A 81 1.89 2.66 8.57
N GLY A 82 2.45 1.52 8.97
CA GLY A 82 2.50 1.07 10.37
C GLY A 82 1.29 0.23 10.79
N ILE A 83 0.49 -0.25 9.84
CA ILE A 83 -0.62 -1.17 10.11
C ILE A 83 -0.07 -2.59 10.04
N GLU A 84 -0.19 -3.37 11.10
CA GLU A 84 0.45 -4.69 11.19
C GLU A 84 -0.53 -5.86 11.23
N ASP A 85 -1.70 -5.69 11.86
CA ASP A 85 -2.61 -6.79 12.14
C ASP A 85 -4.06 -6.45 11.74
N ALA A 86 -4.43 -6.75 10.50
CA ALA A 86 -5.77 -6.50 9.98
C ALA A 86 -6.16 -7.43 8.83
N ASP A 87 -7.44 -7.77 8.72
CA ASP A 87 -8.06 -8.29 7.51
C ASP A 87 -8.73 -7.13 6.76
N ILE A 88 -8.37 -6.97 5.49
CA ILE A 88 -8.80 -5.85 4.65
C ILE A 88 -9.44 -6.40 3.38
N THR A 89 -10.67 -5.99 3.12
CA THR A 89 -11.37 -6.33 1.88
C THR A 89 -11.64 -5.04 1.11
N VAL A 90 -11.12 -4.95 -0.11
CA VAL A 90 -11.33 -3.82 -1.02
C VAL A 90 -12.28 -4.24 -2.13
N ALA A 91 -13.30 -3.44 -2.39
CA ALA A 91 -14.30 -3.75 -3.42
C ALA A 91 -14.64 -2.52 -4.26
N GLY A 92 -14.77 -2.75 -5.56
CA GLY A 92 -15.33 -1.80 -6.52
C GLY A 92 -16.73 -2.24 -6.98
N PRO A 93 -17.64 -1.30 -7.29
CA PRO A 93 -18.96 -1.64 -7.86
C PRO A 93 -18.84 -2.27 -9.26
N PHE A 94 -17.75 -2.01 -9.95
CA PHE A 94 -17.28 -2.58 -11.23
C PHE A 94 -15.74 -2.48 -11.22
N SER A 95 -15.08 -2.90 -12.30
CA SER A 95 -13.61 -2.81 -12.37
C SER A 95 -13.13 -1.35 -12.30
N ILE A 96 -12.35 -1.01 -11.25
CA ILE A 96 -11.79 0.32 -10.96
C ILE A 96 -10.34 0.20 -10.49
N SER A 97 -9.60 1.32 -10.45
CA SER A 97 -8.19 1.32 -10.01
C SER A 97 -8.01 0.88 -8.56
N GLY A 98 -8.82 1.38 -7.65
CA GLY A 98 -8.77 1.08 -6.23
C GLY A 98 -7.85 1.99 -5.41
N THR A 99 -7.28 3.03 -6.00
CA THR A 99 -6.30 3.92 -5.36
C THR A 99 -6.83 4.60 -4.09
N ALA A 100 -8.10 5.05 -4.09
CA ALA A 100 -8.74 5.64 -2.91
C ALA A 100 -8.84 4.69 -1.71
N ALA A 101 -8.83 3.37 -1.94
CA ALA A 101 -9.00 2.39 -0.87
C ALA A 101 -7.81 2.35 0.10
N LEU A 102 -6.59 2.70 -0.34
CA LEU A 102 -5.45 2.79 0.57
C LEU A 102 -5.68 3.89 1.61
N VAL A 103 -6.06 5.08 1.16
CA VAL A 103 -6.39 6.21 2.05
C VAL A 103 -7.54 5.83 2.98
N GLY A 104 -8.59 5.20 2.41
CA GLY A 104 -9.73 4.72 3.19
C GLY A 104 -9.36 3.69 4.25
N ALA A 105 -8.47 2.74 3.95
CA ALA A 105 -8.02 1.72 4.90
C ALA A 105 -7.23 2.34 6.06
N ILE A 106 -6.35 3.29 5.78
CA ILE A 106 -5.57 4.00 6.80
C ILE A 106 -6.50 4.81 7.71
N LYS A 107 -7.42 5.59 7.14
CA LYS A 107 -8.38 6.38 7.92
C LYS A 107 -9.33 5.52 8.77
N ALA A 108 -9.74 4.35 8.25
CA ALA A 108 -10.53 3.40 9.02
C ALA A 108 -9.73 2.82 10.20
N TYR A 109 -8.46 2.49 9.98
CA TYR A 109 -7.58 2.01 11.03
C TYR A 109 -7.36 3.07 12.14
N GLU A 110 -7.06 4.32 11.76
CA GLU A 110 -6.95 5.44 12.71
C GLU A 110 -8.21 5.62 13.57
N THR A 111 -9.38 5.55 12.94
CA THR A 111 -10.66 5.67 13.67
C THR A 111 -10.89 4.50 14.63
N MET A 112 -10.56 3.28 14.20
CA MET A 112 -10.75 2.06 14.98
C MET A 112 -9.80 1.99 16.19
N THR A 113 -8.55 2.40 16.03
CA THR A 113 -7.51 2.29 17.07
C THR A 113 -7.39 3.55 17.92
N GLY A 114 -7.74 4.70 17.39
CA GLY A 114 -7.44 6.03 17.96
C GLY A 114 -5.98 6.44 17.79
N GLU A 115 -5.19 5.71 17.02
CA GLU A 115 -3.79 6.01 16.68
C GLU A 115 -3.73 6.74 15.34
N GLU A 116 -3.01 7.85 15.27
CA GLU A 116 -2.80 8.59 14.03
C GLU A 116 -1.59 8.04 13.27
N VAL A 117 -1.77 7.76 11.99
CA VAL A 117 -0.67 7.45 11.06
C VAL A 117 0.01 8.78 10.68
N SER A 118 1.31 8.89 10.90
CA SER A 118 2.02 10.13 10.58
C SER A 118 1.94 10.46 9.09
N ASP A 119 1.94 11.75 8.74
CA ASP A 119 1.99 12.19 7.34
C ASP A 119 3.17 11.58 6.58
N ALA A 120 4.29 11.36 7.26
CA ALA A 120 5.48 10.76 6.67
C ALA A 120 5.28 9.27 6.35
N ASN A 121 4.59 8.52 7.22
CA ASN A 121 4.22 7.12 6.96
C ASN A 121 3.21 7.02 5.82
N LEU A 122 2.19 7.89 5.85
CA LEU A 122 1.18 7.95 4.78
C LEU A 122 1.82 8.30 3.43
N ASP A 123 2.76 9.26 3.41
CA ASP A 123 3.51 9.64 2.23
C ASP A 123 4.38 8.49 1.68
N ALA A 124 5.05 7.75 2.55
CA ALA A 124 5.86 6.60 2.15
C ALA A 124 4.98 5.44 1.63
N ALA A 125 3.84 5.18 2.26
CA ALA A 125 2.90 4.13 1.84
C ALA A 125 2.29 4.42 0.45
N ASN A 126 1.93 5.68 0.19
CA ASN A 126 1.43 6.10 -1.12
C ASN A 126 2.53 6.01 -2.20
N ASP A 127 3.76 6.44 -1.89
CA ASP A 127 4.91 6.34 -2.78
C ASP A 127 5.21 4.87 -3.13
N GLU A 128 5.18 3.98 -2.12
CA GLU A 128 5.38 2.54 -2.31
C GLU A 128 4.31 1.92 -3.22
N LEU A 129 3.02 2.23 -2.97
CA LEU A 129 1.93 1.73 -3.80
C LEU A 129 2.13 2.11 -5.27
N VAL A 130 2.44 3.38 -5.51
CA VAL A 130 2.60 3.92 -6.86
C VAL A 130 3.84 3.38 -7.55
N LEU A 131 4.97 3.33 -6.83
CA LEU A 131 6.20 2.78 -7.37
C LEU A 131 6.03 1.30 -7.74
N THR A 132 5.38 0.50 -6.88
CA THR A 132 5.10 -0.90 -7.19
C THR A 132 4.26 -1.02 -8.46
N GLY A 133 3.25 -0.17 -8.65
CA GLY A 133 2.46 -0.14 -9.88
C GLY A 133 3.30 0.13 -11.14
N LYS A 134 4.26 1.07 -11.08
CA LYS A 134 5.20 1.34 -12.17
C LYS A 134 6.13 0.14 -12.45
N LEU A 135 6.57 -0.54 -11.39
CA LEU A 135 7.39 -1.76 -11.53
C LEU A 135 6.61 -2.88 -12.18
N VAL A 136 5.32 -3.04 -11.87
CA VAL A 136 4.43 -3.99 -12.56
C VAL A 136 4.39 -3.71 -14.06
N GLU A 137 4.33 -2.45 -14.48
CA GLU A 137 4.34 -2.08 -15.91
C GLU A 137 5.68 -2.41 -16.60
N GLU A 138 6.83 -2.22 -15.92
CA GLU A 138 8.15 -2.53 -16.49
C GLU A 138 8.45 -4.03 -16.49
N ILE A 139 8.14 -4.73 -15.40
CA ILE A 139 8.45 -6.16 -15.23
C ILE A 139 7.44 -7.04 -15.97
N GLY A 140 6.17 -6.60 -16.05
CA GLY A 140 5.07 -7.37 -16.63
C GLY A 140 4.55 -8.51 -15.73
N ASP A 141 4.94 -8.50 -14.44
CA ASP A 141 4.59 -9.49 -13.44
C ASP A 141 4.38 -8.80 -12.08
N SER A 142 3.14 -8.81 -11.59
CA SER A 142 2.78 -8.12 -10.35
C SER A 142 3.36 -8.79 -9.11
N GLU A 143 3.40 -10.12 -9.07
CA GLU A 143 3.93 -10.88 -7.95
C GLU A 143 5.44 -10.59 -7.78
N LYS A 144 6.20 -10.63 -8.88
CA LYS A 144 7.61 -10.26 -8.86
C LYS A 144 7.87 -8.82 -8.43
N ALA A 145 7.04 -7.87 -8.87
CA ALA A 145 7.19 -6.47 -8.47
C ALA A 145 6.92 -6.25 -6.97
N GLU A 146 5.89 -6.91 -6.44
CA GLU A 146 5.53 -6.89 -5.03
C GLU A 146 6.61 -7.53 -4.16
N ASP A 147 7.10 -8.70 -4.57
CA ASP A 147 8.15 -9.45 -3.88
C ASP A 147 9.46 -8.67 -3.86
N LEU A 148 9.82 -8.01 -4.97
CA LEU A 148 11.02 -7.16 -5.04
C LEU A 148 10.98 -6.06 -3.98
N ILE A 149 9.88 -5.31 -3.91
CA ILE A 149 9.74 -4.23 -2.93
C ILE A 149 9.75 -4.79 -1.50
N ALA A 150 9.03 -5.89 -1.25
CA ALA A 150 8.98 -6.53 0.06
C ALA A 150 10.36 -7.03 0.51
N LEU A 151 11.10 -7.69 -0.39
CA LEU A 151 12.44 -8.22 -0.12
C LEU A 151 13.43 -7.11 0.19
N VAL A 152 13.51 -6.08 -0.67
CA VAL A 152 14.43 -4.95 -0.46
C VAL A 152 14.09 -4.22 0.84
N LYS A 153 12.80 -3.97 1.11
CA LYS A 153 12.35 -3.32 2.35
C LYS A 153 12.76 -4.12 3.59
N LYS A 154 12.55 -5.44 3.56
CA LYS A 154 12.94 -6.34 4.63
C LYS A 154 14.44 -6.29 4.91
N GLU A 155 15.26 -6.42 3.87
CA GLU A 155 16.72 -6.39 3.99
C GLU A 155 17.23 -5.05 4.54
N VAL A 156 16.65 -3.94 4.08
CA VAL A 156 16.99 -2.60 4.59
C VAL A 156 16.63 -2.46 6.07
N ALA A 157 15.45 -2.93 6.47
CA ALA A 157 14.98 -2.83 7.85
C ALA A 157 15.76 -3.76 8.80
N GLU A 158 15.91 -5.05 8.47
CA GLU A 158 16.58 -6.04 9.33
C GLU A 158 18.06 -5.74 9.53
N ASN A 159 18.73 -5.19 8.52
CA ASN A 159 20.17 -4.88 8.58
C ASN A 159 20.46 -3.41 8.91
N ASN A 160 19.44 -2.58 9.16
CA ASN A 160 19.56 -1.15 9.44
C ASN A 160 20.42 -0.41 8.41
N LEU A 161 20.17 -0.66 7.11
CA LEU A 161 20.97 -0.13 6.02
C LEU A 161 20.64 1.34 5.77
N THR A 162 21.62 2.23 6.01
CA THR A 162 21.47 3.69 5.84
C THR A 162 22.25 4.23 4.66
N SER A 163 23.27 3.52 4.17
CA SER A 163 24.09 4.00 3.06
C SER A 163 23.42 3.77 1.71
N ALA A 164 23.58 4.72 0.79
CA ALA A 164 23.04 4.58 -0.56
C ALA A 164 23.66 3.40 -1.32
N GLU A 165 24.94 3.10 -1.06
CA GLU A 165 25.67 1.99 -1.67
C GLU A 165 25.11 0.64 -1.22
N ASP A 166 24.88 0.46 0.11
CA ASP A 166 24.33 -0.79 0.64
C ASP A 166 22.92 -1.04 0.14
N ILE A 167 22.07 0.01 0.10
CA ILE A 167 20.71 -0.10 -0.44
C ILE A 167 20.74 -0.49 -1.93
N GLN A 168 21.63 0.11 -2.73
CA GLN A 168 21.78 -0.27 -4.13
C GLN A 168 22.23 -1.72 -4.30
N ASN A 169 23.18 -2.18 -3.49
CA ASN A 169 23.63 -3.56 -3.52
C ASN A 169 22.49 -4.55 -3.22
N VAL A 170 21.64 -4.24 -2.23
CA VAL A 170 20.46 -5.05 -1.93
C VAL A 170 19.47 -5.07 -3.10
N ILE A 171 19.22 -3.92 -3.74
CA ILE A 171 18.35 -3.86 -4.94
C ILE A 171 18.90 -4.75 -6.06
N GLU A 172 20.20 -4.70 -6.33
CA GLU A 172 20.81 -5.56 -7.37
C GLU A 172 20.68 -7.05 -7.01
N GLN A 173 20.97 -7.43 -5.76
CA GLN A 173 20.83 -8.80 -5.29
C GLN A 173 19.38 -9.30 -5.38
N ALA A 174 18.41 -8.50 -4.97
CA ALA A 174 16.99 -8.83 -5.07
C ALA A 174 16.54 -8.98 -6.53
N CYS A 175 17.03 -8.13 -7.43
CA CYS A 175 16.79 -8.26 -8.87
C CYS A 175 17.36 -9.56 -9.44
N GLU A 176 18.56 -9.95 -9.03
CA GLU A 176 19.19 -11.21 -9.44
C GLU A 176 18.42 -12.42 -8.90
N GLU A 177 18.03 -12.40 -7.61
CA GLU A 177 17.28 -13.50 -6.97
C GLU A 177 15.93 -13.75 -7.64
N LEU A 178 15.22 -12.69 -8.00
CA LEU A 178 13.89 -12.77 -8.62
C LEU A 178 13.93 -12.87 -10.15
N ASP A 179 15.13 -12.88 -10.76
CA ASP A 179 15.31 -12.83 -12.21
C ASP A 179 14.52 -11.66 -12.83
N ILE A 180 14.84 -10.44 -12.36
CA ILE A 180 14.22 -9.17 -12.77
C ILE A 180 15.28 -8.26 -13.38
N HIS A 181 14.89 -7.59 -14.48
CA HIS A 181 15.69 -6.53 -15.08
C HIS A 181 14.95 -5.20 -14.97
N LEU A 182 15.57 -4.22 -14.30
CA LEU A 182 15.03 -2.87 -14.13
C LEU A 182 15.91 -1.81 -14.78
N SER A 183 15.26 -0.76 -15.23
CA SER A 183 15.93 0.49 -15.62
C SER A 183 16.68 1.12 -14.44
N ALA A 184 17.73 1.90 -14.74
CA ALA A 184 18.47 2.62 -13.71
C ALA A 184 17.57 3.63 -12.96
N ASP A 185 16.59 4.20 -13.64
CA ASP A 185 15.63 5.13 -13.06
C ASP A 185 14.78 4.46 -12.00
N ASN A 186 14.17 3.29 -12.29
CA ASN A 186 13.37 2.56 -11.32
C ASN A 186 14.20 2.04 -10.13
N LYS A 187 15.44 1.58 -10.34
CA LYS A 187 16.35 1.26 -9.24
C LYS A 187 16.62 2.46 -8.34
N GLN A 188 16.77 3.64 -8.92
CA GLN A 188 16.97 4.89 -8.16
C GLN A 188 15.70 5.28 -7.39
N GLN A 189 14.50 5.09 -7.96
CA GLN A 189 13.24 5.33 -7.28
C GLN A 189 13.07 4.37 -6.09
N ILE A 190 13.39 3.07 -6.25
CA ILE A 190 13.39 2.10 -5.14
C ILE A 190 14.35 2.54 -4.04
N ALA A 191 15.57 2.95 -4.38
CA ALA A 191 16.55 3.43 -3.39
C ALA A 191 16.04 4.68 -2.65
N GLY A 192 15.36 5.58 -3.34
CA GLY A 192 14.72 6.76 -2.74
C GLY A 192 13.62 6.40 -1.75
N LEU A 193 12.74 5.47 -2.13
CA LEU A 193 11.70 4.93 -1.26
C LEU A 193 12.29 4.26 -0.01
N MET A 194 13.30 3.41 -0.18
CA MET A 194 13.95 2.71 0.94
C MET A 194 14.58 3.66 1.96
N LYS A 195 15.20 4.74 1.49
CA LYS A 195 15.71 5.80 2.40
C LYS A 195 14.60 6.52 3.17
N LYS A 196 13.45 6.72 2.53
CA LYS A 196 12.28 7.31 3.19
C LYS A 196 11.77 6.39 4.30
N ILE A 197 11.65 5.10 4.01
CA ILE A 197 11.19 4.08 4.97
C ILE A 197 12.19 3.89 6.11
N GLU A 198 13.49 3.83 5.84
CA GLU A 198 14.54 3.74 6.87
C GLU A 198 14.45 4.92 7.84
N GLY A 199 14.27 6.14 7.31
CA GLY A 199 14.08 7.33 8.13
C GLY A 199 12.87 7.23 9.08
N LEU A 200 11.80 6.54 8.70
CA LEU A 200 10.64 6.29 9.56
C LEU A 200 10.94 5.30 10.66
N LEU A 201 11.63 4.21 10.34
CA LEU A 201 12.02 3.18 11.32
C LEU A 201 12.97 3.72 12.38
N SER A 202 13.89 4.62 12.00
CA SER A 202 14.83 5.24 12.93
C SER A 202 14.15 6.15 13.96
N LEU A 203 12.99 6.72 13.64
CA LEU A 203 12.21 7.57 14.56
C LEU A 203 11.45 6.77 15.63
N ILE A 204 11.15 5.51 15.37
CA ILE A 204 10.41 4.62 16.30
C ILE A 204 11.35 4.04 17.36
N HIS A 205 12.65 4.03 17.12
CA HIS A 205 13.66 3.43 18.01
C HIS A 205 14.35 4.45 18.94
N ILE A 206 13.87 5.70 19.02
CA ILE A 206 14.29 6.74 19.98
C ILE A 206 13.26 6.88 21.09
#